data_3e213d5f75fdd3db63f98fcc6a61ecf2
#
_entry.id   3e213d5f75fdd3db63f98fcc6a61ecf2
#
_cell.length_a   1.000
_cell.length_b   1.000
_cell.length_c   1.000
_cell.angle_alpha   90.00
_cell.angle_beta   90.00
_cell.angle_gamma   90.00
#
_symmetry.space_group_name_H-M   'P 1'
#
loop_
_entity.id
_entity.type
_entity.pdbx_description
1 polymer ?
#
loop_
_entity_poly.entity_id
_entity_poly.type
_entity_poly.pdbx_seq_one_letter_code
_entity_poly.pdbx_strand_id
1 'polypeptide(L)'
;MSATVKDVMTADVVGVRRDTSFKDMVGMLSMSRISALPVVDEAEHVIGVVSEADMLIKEADQGGDPGFFTGIRRRRDHEKAAGICAADLMSSPAIVIRPDEPVQHAARLMYDRGVKRLVVVDDAGHLLGIVTRSDVLGVFGRPDEDIRREVTGEVILSAFLTDPRMFDVRVRDGIVTIAGQPETSELGQQIVAAVRRLDGVVAVHDQLSYPEY
;
A
#
# COMPACT_ATOMS: atom_id res chain seq x y z
N MET A 1 -5.59 7.54 -14.54
CA MET A 1 -6.35 7.37 -13.27
C MET A 1 -5.38 6.81 -12.24
N SER A 2 -5.46 7.23 -10.99
CA SER A 2 -4.58 6.70 -9.94
C SER A 2 -5.06 5.32 -9.50
N ALA A 3 -4.14 4.37 -9.29
CA ALA A 3 -4.48 3.03 -8.82
C ALA A 3 -5.15 3.08 -7.44
N THR A 4 -6.15 2.24 -7.26
CA THR A 4 -6.84 2.03 -5.99
C THR A 4 -6.24 0.83 -5.25
N VAL A 5 -6.56 0.71 -3.97
CA VAL A 5 -6.16 -0.45 -3.16
C VAL A 5 -6.63 -1.76 -3.80
N LYS A 6 -7.84 -1.78 -4.37
CA LYS A 6 -8.39 -2.95 -5.07
C LYS A 6 -7.53 -3.44 -6.22
N ASP A 7 -6.85 -2.53 -6.92
CA ASP A 7 -6.05 -2.86 -8.10
C ASP A 7 -4.74 -3.58 -7.74
N VAL A 8 -4.29 -3.43 -6.50
CA VAL A 8 -2.98 -3.94 -6.02
C VAL A 8 -3.09 -4.93 -4.87
N MET A 9 -4.23 -5.01 -4.18
CA MET A 9 -4.40 -5.91 -3.03
C MET A 9 -4.37 -7.38 -3.45
N THR A 10 -4.00 -8.24 -2.51
CA THR A 10 -4.31 -9.67 -2.59
C THR A 10 -5.73 -9.86 -2.09
N ALA A 11 -6.64 -10.28 -2.97
CA ALA A 11 -8.00 -10.67 -2.63
C ALA A 11 -8.04 -12.12 -2.13
N ASP A 12 -9.21 -12.57 -1.66
CA ASP A 12 -9.47 -13.96 -1.24
C ASP A 12 -8.51 -14.48 -0.17
N VAL A 13 -8.13 -13.61 0.77
CA VAL A 13 -7.31 -13.96 1.92
C VAL A 13 -8.13 -14.71 2.96
N VAL A 14 -7.51 -15.71 3.56
CA VAL A 14 -8.13 -16.50 4.63
C VAL A 14 -8.00 -15.75 5.96
N GLY A 15 -9.15 -15.44 6.58
CA GLY A 15 -9.21 -14.99 7.97
C GLY A 15 -9.14 -16.16 8.94
N VAL A 16 -8.66 -15.89 10.15
CA VAL A 16 -8.66 -16.85 11.27
C VAL A 16 -9.62 -16.40 12.37
N ARG A 17 -10.12 -17.32 13.16
CA ARG A 17 -10.99 -17.03 14.32
C ARG A 17 -10.14 -16.69 15.55
N ARG A 18 -10.77 -16.07 16.53
CA ARG A 18 -10.13 -15.66 17.79
C ARG A 18 -9.44 -16.81 18.52
N ASP A 19 -10.02 -17.99 18.46
CA ASP A 19 -9.58 -19.21 19.13
C ASP A 19 -8.64 -20.08 18.30
N THR A 20 -8.30 -19.66 17.04
CA THR A 20 -7.36 -20.39 16.20
C THR A 20 -6.02 -20.53 16.90
N SER A 21 -5.55 -21.79 17.02
CA SER A 21 -4.34 -22.09 17.76
C SER A 21 -3.07 -21.51 17.13
N PHE A 22 -2.05 -21.27 17.93
CA PHE A 22 -0.72 -20.85 17.46
C PHE A 22 -0.18 -21.78 16.36
N LYS A 23 -0.30 -23.10 16.56
CA LYS A 23 0.23 -24.10 15.65
C LYS A 23 -0.48 -24.11 14.30
N ASP A 24 -1.80 -23.92 14.29
CA ASP A 24 -2.58 -23.81 13.05
C ASP A 24 -2.21 -22.54 12.29
N MET A 25 -2.05 -21.41 12.97
CA MET A 25 -1.61 -20.16 12.34
C MET A 25 -0.21 -20.28 11.73
N VAL A 26 0.75 -20.94 12.40
CA VAL A 26 2.08 -21.24 11.83
C VAL A 26 1.95 -22.05 10.57
N GLY A 27 1.11 -23.09 10.58
CA GLY A 27 0.83 -23.92 9.43
C GLY A 27 0.28 -23.10 8.25
N MET A 28 -0.71 -22.26 8.51
CA MET A 28 -1.34 -21.40 7.48
C MET A 28 -0.34 -20.41 6.87
N LEU A 29 0.46 -19.71 7.70
CA LEU A 29 1.48 -18.78 7.21
C LEU A 29 2.50 -19.48 6.31
N SER A 30 3.00 -20.65 6.74
CA SER A 30 4.01 -21.41 6.01
C SER A 30 3.49 -21.99 4.70
N MET A 31 2.29 -22.58 4.70
CA MET A 31 1.71 -23.22 3.50
C MET A 31 1.31 -22.19 2.44
N SER A 32 0.73 -21.07 2.86
CA SER A 32 0.22 -20.05 1.95
C SER A 32 1.26 -18.98 1.57
N ARG A 33 2.47 -19.05 2.13
CA ARG A 33 3.54 -18.04 1.95
C ARG A 33 3.06 -16.61 2.23
N ILE A 34 2.16 -16.47 3.17
CA ILE A 34 1.66 -15.18 3.64
C ILE A 34 2.37 -14.82 4.95
N SER A 35 2.43 -13.55 5.27
CA SER A 35 3.18 -13.04 6.43
C SER A 35 2.27 -12.43 7.49
N ALA A 36 0.95 -12.56 7.34
CA ALA A 36 -0.06 -12.23 8.35
C ALA A 36 -1.42 -12.85 8.04
N LEU A 37 -2.21 -12.97 9.10
CA LEU A 37 -3.56 -13.50 9.10
C LEU A 37 -4.50 -12.46 9.72
N PRO A 38 -5.51 -11.96 8.98
CA PRO A 38 -6.61 -11.21 9.58
C PRO A 38 -7.35 -12.08 10.58
N VAL A 39 -7.75 -11.51 11.72
CA VAL A 39 -8.59 -12.17 12.71
C VAL A 39 -9.99 -11.61 12.56
N VAL A 40 -10.97 -12.51 12.42
CA VAL A 40 -12.37 -12.16 12.24
C VAL A 40 -13.24 -12.71 13.39
N ASP A 41 -14.36 -12.04 13.65
CA ASP A 41 -15.38 -12.50 14.58
C ASP A 41 -16.38 -13.48 13.91
N GLU A 42 -17.40 -13.90 14.65
CA GLU A 42 -18.42 -14.83 14.15
C GLU A 42 -19.25 -14.26 13.00
N ALA A 43 -19.34 -12.94 12.89
CA ALA A 43 -20.03 -12.22 11.83
C ALA A 43 -19.11 -11.85 10.65
N GLU A 44 -17.89 -12.41 10.58
CA GLU A 44 -16.87 -12.15 9.55
C GLU A 44 -16.28 -10.71 9.57
N HIS A 45 -16.52 -9.90 10.62
CA HIS A 45 -15.89 -8.60 10.76
C HIS A 45 -14.43 -8.74 11.20
N VAL A 46 -13.57 -7.91 10.61
CA VAL A 46 -12.16 -7.85 10.99
C VAL A 46 -11.98 -7.19 12.36
N ILE A 47 -11.42 -7.93 13.32
CA ILE A 47 -11.18 -7.47 14.69
C ILE A 47 -9.70 -7.28 15.03
N GLY A 48 -8.80 -7.89 14.27
CA GLY A 48 -7.36 -7.82 14.51
C GLY A 48 -6.55 -8.41 13.39
N VAL A 49 -5.23 -8.45 13.58
CA VAL A 49 -4.30 -9.10 12.66
C VAL A 49 -3.17 -9.76 13.46
N VAL A 50 -2.83 -11.00 13.10
CA VAL A 50 -1.63 -11.71 13.60
C VAL A 50 -0.61 -11.75 12.47
N SER A 51 0.63 -11.37 12.76
CA SER A 51 1.74 -11.40 11.81
C SER A 51 2.85 -12.35 12.26
N GLU A 52 3.75 -12.71 11.33
CA GLU A 52 4.97 -13.46 11.66
C GLU A 52 5.76 -12.81 12.81
N ALA A 53 5.79 -11.47 12.87
CA ALA A 53 6.48 -10.75 13.94
C ALA A 53 5.85 -11.01 15.31
N ASP A 54 4.51 -11.10 15.38
CA ASP A 54 3.80 -11.41 16.62
C ASP A 54 4.10 -12.84 17.08
N MET A 55 4.27 -13.77 16.15
CA MET A 55 4.61 -15.17 16.43
C MET A 55 6.08 -15.33 16.86
N LEU A 56 7.00 -14.57 16.21
CA LEU A 56 8.42 -14.59 16.59
C LEU A 56 8.66 -14.01 18.00
N ILE A 57 7.87 -13.04 18.43
CA ILE A 57 7.93 -12.51 19.81
C ILE A 57 7.70 -13.62 20.83
N LYS A 58 6.74 -14.51 20.57
CA LYS A 58 6.45 -15.66 21.44
C LYS A 58 7.65 -16.60 21.55
N GLU A 59 8.30 -16.92 20.44
CA GLU A 59 9.46 -17.80 20.43
C GLU A 59 10.71 -17.16 21.08
N ALA A 60 10.88 -15.85 20.91
CA ALA A 60 12.00 -15.12 21.50
C ALA A 60 11.92 -15.05 23.05
N ASP A 61 10.72 -14.99 23.60
CA ASP A 61 10.50 -14.94 25.07
C ASP A 61 10.81 -16.28 25.75
N GLN A 62 10.67 -17.41 25.04
CA GLN A 62 11.07 -18.72 25.56
C GLN A 62 12.58 -18.85 25.80
N GLY A 63 13.41 -17.97 25.20
CA GLY A 63 14.86 -17.93 25.37
C GLY A 63 15.37 -17.21 26.61
N GLY A 64 14.51 -16.56 27.40
CA GLY A 64 14.83 -16.06 28.74
C GLY A 64 15.81 -14.88 28.84
N ASP A 65 16.09 -14.13 27.77
CA ASP A 65 16.95 -12.93 27.84
C ASP A 65 16.11 -11.66 28.07
N PRO A 66 16.20 -11.03 29.28
CA PRO A 66 15.42 -9.83 29.61
C PRO A 66 15.84 -8.58 28.81
N GLY A 67 16.92 -8.66 28.03
CA GLY A 67 17.50 -7.51 27.30
C GLY A 67 16.82 -7.16 25.99
N PHE A 68 16.01 -8.02 25.42
CA PHE A 68 15.51 -7.87 24.05
C PHE A 68 14.41 -6.82 23.88
N PHE A 69 13.73 -6.43 24.98
CA PHE A 69 12.57 -5.53 24.92
C PHE A 69 12.80 -4.23 25.67
N THR A 70 12.87 -3.10 24.97
CA THR A 70 12.97 -1.76 25.57
C THR A 70 11.67 -0.96 25.42
N GLY A 71 11.15 -0.42 26.50
CA GLY A 71 10.09 0.58 26.52
C GLY A 71 8.64 0.07 26.61
N ILE A 72 7.69 0.89 26.20
CA ILE A 72 6.21 0.66 26.28
C ILE A 72 5.76 -0.57 25.47
N ARG A 73 6.52 -1.00 24.49
CA ARG A 73 6.31 -2.25 23.75
C ARG A 73 6.45 -3.49 24.65
N ARG A 74 7.29 -3.46 25.68
CA ARG A 74 7.53 -4.59 26.60
C ARG A 74 6.29 -5.26 27.16
N ARG A 75 5.30 -4.49 27.59
CA ARG A 75 4.12 -5.05 28.24
C ARG A 75 3.22 -5.81 27.25
N ARG A 76 3.00 -5.23 26.07
CA ARG A 76 2.24 -5.88 24.98
C ARG A 76 2.96 -7.10 24.43
N ASP A 77 4.28 -7.02 24.28
CA ASP A 77 5.08 -8.12 23.77
C ASP A 77 5.14 -9.28 24.77
N HIS A 78 5.14 -9.00 26.08
CA HIS A 78 5.12 -10.02 27.13
C HIS A 78 3.78 -10.73 27.22
N GLU A 79 2.66 -10.02 27.05
CA GLU A 79 1.31 -10.60 26.96
C GLU A 79 1.19 -11.50 25.72
N LYS A 80 1.73 -11.08 24.57
CA LYS A 80 1.77 -11.89 23.35
C LYS A 80 2.69 -13.11 23.46
N ALA A 81 3.78 -13.02 24.16
CA ALA A 81 4.69 -14.15 24.37
C ALA A 81 4.04 -15.31 25.15
N ALA A 82 3.06 -15.02 26.01
CA ALA A 82 2.27 -16.04 26.70
C ALA A 82 1.11 -16.59 25.87
N GLY A 83 0.80 -15.96 24.72
CA GLY A 83 -0.35 -16.26 23.89
C GLY A 83 -0.33 -17.67 23.28
N ILE A 84 -1.48 -18.31 23.21
CA ILE A 84 -1.68 -19.65 22.63
C ILE A 84 -2.67 -19.67 21.48
N CYS A 85 -3.45 -18.60 21.30
CA CYS A 85 -4.43 -18.47 20.22
C CYS A 85 -4.35 -17.08 19.55
N ALA A 86 -5.11 -16.89 18.48
CA ALA A 86 -5.12 -15.65 17.70
C ALA A 86 -5.50 -14.43 18.55
N ALA A 87 -6.46 -14.55 19.45
CA ALA A 87 -6.90 -13.47 20.32
C ALA A 87 -5.79 -12.93 21.22
N ASP A 88 -4.89 -13.80 21.68
CA ASP A 88 -3.77 -13.43 22.55
C ASP A 88 -2.65 -12.69 21.78
N LEU A 89 -2.44 -13.09 20.51
CA LEU A 89 -1.32 -12.64 19.68
C LEU A 89 -1.67 -11.44 18.82
N MET A 90 -2.93 -11.26 18.44
CA MET A 90 -3.34 -10.24 17.48
C MET A 90 -3.04 -8.82 17.95
N SER A 91 -2.70 -7.98 17.01
CA SER A 91 -2.80 -6.53 17.15
C SER A 91 -4.24 -6.12 16.88
N SER A 92 -4.90 -5.52 17.89
CA SER A 92 -6.30 -5.08 17.83
C SER A 92 -6.43 -3.64 18.33
N PRO A 93 -7.30 -2.79 17.68
CA PRO A 93 -7.98 -3.09 16.43
C PRO A 93 -7.02 -3.20 15.25
N ALA A 94 -7.42 -3.95 14.21
CA ALA A 94 -6.69 -3.96 12.93
C ALA A 94 -6.71 -2.57 12.29
N ILE A 95 -5.64 -2.21 11.60
CA ILE A 95 -5.63 -1.02 10.75
C ILE A 95 -6.20 -1.43 9.40
N VAL A 96 -7.33 -0.85 9.07
CA VAL A 96 -8.11 -1.19 7.88
C VAL A 96 -8.09 -0.08 6.85
N ILE A 97 -8.38 -0.44 5.59
CA ILE A 97 -8.52 0.49 4.47
C ILE A 97 -9.63 -0.02 3.53
N ARG A 98 -10.21 0.89 2.74
CA ARG A 98 -11.25 0.56 1.78
C ARG A 98 -10.64 0.20 0.42
N PRO A 99 -11.31 -0.66 -0.38
CA PRO A 99 -10.79 -1.08 -1.68
C PRO A 99 -10.73 0.04 -2.72
N ASP A 100 -11.60 1.04 -2.61
CA ASP A 100 -11.70 2.19 -3.51
C ASP A 100 -10.75 3.34 -3.17
N GLU A 101 -10.03 3.27 -2.04
CA GLU A 101 -9.08 4.29 -1.65
C GLU A 101 -7.82 4.28 -2.51
N PRO A 102 -7.21 5.46 -2.76
CA PRO A 102 -5.98 5.56 -3.53
C PRO A 102 -4.81 4.82 -2.86
N VAL A 103 -3.95 4.19 -3.65
CA VAL A 103 -2.73 3.52 -3.16
C VAL A 103 -1.83 4.46 -2.35
N GLN A 104 -1.79 5.75 -2.69
CA GLN A 104 -1.06 6.78 -1.94
C GLN A 104 -1.58 6.94 -0.51
N HIS A 105 -2.89 6.75 -0.29
CA HIS A 105 -3.47 6.76 1.06
C HIS A 105 -3.01 5.53 1.85
N ALA A 106 -2.99 4.35 1.21
CA ALA A 106 -2.45 3.14 1.84
C ALA A 106 -0.99 3.33 2.26
N ALA A 107 -0.15 3.91 1.38
CA ALA A 107 1.25 4.22 1.68
C ALA A 107 1.39 5.11 2.92
N ARG A 108 0.63 6.22 2.96
CA ARG A 108 0.63 7.17 4.08
C ARG A 108 0.18 6.51 5.37
N LEU A 109 -0.92 5.76 5.32
CA LEU A 109 -1.47 5.08 6.49
C LEU A 109 -0.48 4.04 7.05
N MET A 110 0.20 3.27 6.18
CA MET A 110 1.27 2.35 6.60
C MET A 110 2.44 3.06 7.25
N TYR A 111 2.84 4.22 6.71
CA TYR A 111 3.94 5.02 7.26
C TYR A 111 3.57 5.61 8.63
N ASP A 112 2.44 6.30 8.73
CA ASP A 112 1.99 7.00 9.95
C ASP A 112 1.73 6.03 11.10
N ARG A 113 1.22 4.84 10.79
CA ARG A 113 0.92 3.78 11.78
C ARG A 113 2.10 2.83 12.04
N GLY A 114 3.19 2.95 11.28
CA GLY A 114 4.36 2.08 11.41
C GLY A 114 4.10 0.62 11.07
N VAL A 115 3.09 0.33 10.24
CA VAL A 115 2.71 -1.04 9.84
C VAL A 115 3.20 -1.39 8.45
N LYS A 116 3.32 -2.69 8.16
CA LYS A 116 3.80 -3.21 6.88
C LYS A 116 2.65 -3.61 5.93
N ARG A 117 1.42 -3.63 6.43
CA ARG A 117 0.21 -4.08 5.72
C ARG A 117 -1.03 -3.47 6.32
N LEU A 118 -2.10 -3.43 5.52
CA LEU A 118 -3.43 -3.03 5.92
C LEU A 118 -4.41 -4.13 5.52
N VAL A 119 -5.41 -4.35 6.35
CA VAL A 119 -6.52 -5.25 6.00
C VAL A 119 -7.53 -4.46 5.20
N VAL A 120 -7.94 -5.00 4.06
CA VAL A 120 -8.93 -4.36 3.19
C VAL A 120 -10.32 -4.88 3.57
N VAL A 121 -11.23 -3.95 3.84
CA VAL A 121 -12.58 -4.28 4.29
C VAL A 121 -13.65 -3.54 3.47
N ASP A 122 -14.87 -4.11 3.44
CA ASP A 122 -16.05 -3.44 2.90
C ASP A 122 -16.64 -2.41 3.87
N ASP A 123 -17.79 -1.80 3.50
CA ASP A 123 -18.49 -0.80 4.33
C ASP A 123 -19.01 -1.36 5.65
N ALA A 124 -19.26 -2.66 5.71
CA ALA A 124 -19.70 -3.35 6.91
C ALA A 124 -18.54 -3.81 7.80
N GLY A 125 -17.30 -3.78 7.30
CA GLY A 125 -16.10 -4.24 8.02
C GLY A 125 -15.74 -5.69 7.74
N HIS A 126 -16.33 -6.34 6.73
CA HIS A 126 -15.99 -7.69 6.33
C HIS A 126 -14.68 -7.72 5.55
N LEU A 127 -13.93 -8.80 5.71
CA LEU A 127 -12.65 -9.02 5.07
C LEU A 127 -12.79 -9.15 3.54
N LEU A 128 -12.07 -8.30 2.79
CA LEU A 128 -11.96 -8.37 1.33
C LEU A 128 -10.56 -8.78 0.86
N GLY A 129 -9.51 -8.43 1.62
CA GLY A 129 -8.15 -8.70 1.20
C GLY A 129 -7.10 -8.09 2.13
N ILE A 130 -5.85 -8.11 1.66
CA ILE A 130 -4.70 -7.46 2.30
C ILE A 130 -3.91 -6.69 1.26
N VAL A 131 -3.43 -5.52 1.63
CA VAL A 131 -2.45 -4.75 0.87
C VAL A 131 -1.19 -4.56 1.70
N THR A 132 -0.02 -4.79 1.08
CA THR A 132 1.29 -4.70 1.73
C THR A 132 2.13 -3.55 1.15
N ARG A 133 3.25 -3.23 1.80
CA ARG A 133 4.22 -2.27 1.26
C ARG A 133 4.75 -2.69 -0.11
N SER A 134 4.93 -3.98 -0.35
CA SER A 134 5.40 -4.50 -1.65
C SER A 134 4.38 -4.24 -2.75
N ASP A 135 3.09 -4.41 -2.47
CA ASP A 135 2.01 -4.15 -3.42
C ASP A 135 1.94 -2.66 -3.77
N VAL A 136 2.03 -1.78 -2.75
CA VAL A 136 2.08 -0.33 -2.94
C VAL A 136 3.30 0.09 -3.75
N LEU A 137 4.49 -0.46 -3.47
CA LEU A 137 5.70 -0.18 -4.22
C LEU A 137 5.66 -0.73 -5.65
N GLY A 138 4.90 -1.81 -5.88
CA GLY A 138 4.70 -2.40 -7.20
C GLY A 138 4.14 -1.42 -8.23
N VAL A 139 3.38 -0.42 -7.80
CA VAL A 139 2.85 0.66 -8.66
C VAL A 139 3.99 1.43 -9.36
N PHE A 140 5.15 1.57 -8.71
CA PHE A 140 6.32 2.24 -9.28
C PHE A 140 7.16 1.33 -10.19
N GLY A 141 6.81 0.06 -10.31
CA GLY A 141 7.45 -0.90 -11.23
C GLY A 141 6.90 -0.87 -12.65
N ARG A 142 6.04 0.10 -12.98
CA ARG A 142 5.48 0.25 -14.35
C ARG A 142 6.59 0.56 -15.36
N PRO A 143 6.54 -0.04 -16.57
CA PRO A 143 7.47 0.29 -17.64
C PRO A 143 7.38 1.78 -18.04
N ASP A 144 8.53 2.41 -18.24
CA ASP A 144 8.62 3.82 -18.65
C ASP A 144 7.81 4.14 -19.93
N GLU A 145 7.75 3.18 -20.85
CA GLU A 145 6.99 3.32 -22.10
C GLU A 145 5.48 3.37 -21.87
N ASP A 146 4.96 2.66 -20.84
CA ASP A 146 3.55 2.70 -20.48
C ASP A 146 3.21 4.04 -19.85
N ILE A 147 4.08 4.56 -18.99
CA ILE A 147 3.95 5.90 -18.42
C ILE A 147 3.97 6.95 -19.54
N ARG A 148 4.90 6.84 -20.48
CA ARG A 148 5.00 7.77 -21.61
C ARG A 148 3.73 7.76 -22.45
N ARG A 149 3.19 6.58 -22.76
CA ARG A 149 1.93 6.45 -23.53
C ARG A 149 0.74 7.06 -22.79
N GLU A 150 0.63 6.88 -21.50
CA GLU A 150 -0.42 7.47 -20.68
C GLU A 150 -0.31 9.00 -20.63
N VAL A 151 0.90 9.54 -20.45
CA VAL A 151 1.14 10.99 -20.48
C VAL A 151 0.70 11.59 -21.81
N THR A 152 1.11 10.99 -22.93
CA THR A 152 0.81 11.55 -24.25
C THR A 152 -0.64 11.33 -24.69
N GLY A 153 -1.20 10.14 -24.45
CA GLY A 153 -2.52 9.75 -24.93
C GLY A 153 -3.63 10.15 -23.99
N GLU A 154 -3.51 9.87 -22.69
CA GLU A 154 -4.60 10.11 -21.76
C GLU A 154 -4.52 11.51 -21.14
N VAL A 155 -3.35 11.96 -20.73
CA VAL A 155 -3.24 13.29 -20.11
C VAL A 155 -3.28 14.36 -21.19
N ILE A 156 -2.29 14.45 -22.06
CA ILE A 156 -2.15 15.57 -23.00
C ILE A 156 -3.29 15.58 -24.02
N LEU A 157 -3.52 14.44 -24.71
CA LEU A 157 -4.50 14.39 -25.80
C LEU A 157 -5.95 14.35 -25.27
N SER A 158 -6.26 13.43 -24.34
CA SER A 158 -7.66 13.18 -23.95
C SER A 158 -8.16 14.11 -22.84
N ALA A 159 -7.38 14.33 -21.79
CA ALA A 159 -7.81 15.15 -20.67
C ALA A 159 -7.70 16.65 -20.94
N PHE A 160 -6.63 17.08 -21.61
CA PHE A 160 -6.39 18.48 -21.91
C PHE A 160 -6.68 18.88 -23.37
N LEU A 161 -7.11 17.93 -24.22
CA LEU A 161 -7.48 18.15 -25.62
C LEU A 161 -6.40 18.90 -26.42
N THR A 162 -5.14 18.65 -26.08
CA THR A 162 -3.98 19.32 -26.65
C THR A 162 -3.19 18.37 -27.56
N ASP A 163 -2.62 18.89 -28.65
CA ASP A 163 -1.82 18.08 -29.58
C ASP A 163 -0.53 17.60 -28.88
N PRO A 164 -0.35 16.27 -28.69
CA PRO A 164 0.86 15.75 -28.06
C PRO A 164 2.17 16.10 -28.81
N ARG A 165 2.10 16.43 -30.11
CA ARG A 165 3.27 16.82 -30.89
C ARG A 165 3.87 18.18 -30.49
N MET A 166 3.15 18.96 -29.69
CA MET A 166 3.66 20.20 -29.09
C MET A 166 4.60 19.94 -27.92
N PHE A 167 4.70 18.67 -27.45
CA PHE A 167 5.48 18.27 -26.29
C PHE A 167 6.47 17.18 -26.66
N ASP A 168 7.69 17.27 -26.13
CA ASP A 168 8.65 16.16 -26.04
C ASP A 168 8.56 15.53 -24.67
N VAL A 169 7.98 14.33 -24.62
CA VAL A 169 7.80 13.58 -23.39
C VAL A 169 8.77 12.41 -23.36
N ARG A 170 9.68 12.43 -22.39
CA ARG A 170 10.65 11.36 -22.14
C ARG A 170 10.43 10.82 -20.74
N VAL A 171 10.53 9.50 -20.59
CA VAL A 171 10.45 8.84 -19.30
C VAL A 171 11.68 7.97 -19.14
N ARG A 172 12.30 8.07 -17.98
CA ARG A 172 13.44 7.22 -17.60
C ARG A 172 13.40 6.96 -16.09
N ASP A 173 13.38 5.68 -15.72
CA ASP A 173 13.31 5.23 -14.33
C ASP A 173 12.12 5.89 -13.55
N GLY A 174 10.95 6.02 -14.21
CA GLY A 174 9.77 6.69 -13.67
C GLY A 174 9.88 8.22 -13.60
N ILE A 175 11.00 8.82 -14.02
CA ILE A 175 11.17 10.27 -14.07
C ILE A 175 10.69 10.77 -15.43
N VAL A 176 9.64 11.59 -15.43
CA VAL A 176 9.04 12.17 -16.63
C VAL A 176 9.66 13.54 -16.90
N THR A 177 10.28 13.72 -18.05
CA THR A 177 10.72 15.04 -18.54
C THR A 177 9.72 15.50 -19.60
N ILE A 178 9.13 16.68 -19.40
CA ILE A 178 8.19 17.30 -20.34
C ILE A 178 8.79 18.60 -20.80
N ALA A 179 9.09 18.70 -22.11
CA ALA A 179 9.52 19.92 -22.77
C ALA A 179 8.50 20.30 -23.85
N GLY A 180 8.44 21.57 -24.23
CA GLY A 180 7.51 22.06 -25.25
C GLY A 180 6.99 23.46 -24.96
N GLN A 181 6.03 23.91 -25.78
CA GLN A 181 5.41 25.23 -25.67
C GLN A 181 3.89 25.10 -25.61
N PRO A 182 3.29 24.94 -24.39
CA PRO A 182 1.84 25.00 -24.26
C PRO A 182 1.32 26.41 -24.59
N GLU A 183 0.06 26.50 -25.00
CA GLU A 183 -0.58 27.76 -25.37
C GLU A 183 -0.60 28.78 -24.21
N THR A 184 -0.71 28.31 -22.97
CA THR A 184 -0.70 29.14 -21.77
C THR A 184 0.13 28.51 -20.67
N SER A 185 0.65 29.33 -19.76
CA SER A 185 1.37 28.85 -18.58
C SER A 185 0.46 28.05 -17.63
N GLU A 186 -0.81 28.43 -17.54
CA GLU A 186 -1.80 27.72 -16.73
C GLU A 186 -2.02 26.28 -17.25
N LEU A 187 -2.19 26.12 -18.57
CA LEU A 187 -2.34 24.80 -19.20
C LEU A 187 -1.09 23.93 -18.93
N GLY A 188 0.11 24.49 -19.10
CA GLY A 188 1.36 23.76 -18.83
C GLY A 188 1.44 23.29 -17.38
N GLN A 189 1.13 24.15 -16.42
CA GLN A 189 1.12 23.82 -14.99
C GLN A 189 0.08 22.74 -14.66
N GLN A 190 -1.10 22.79 -15.27
CA GLN A 190 -2.15 21.78 -15.06
C GLN A 190 -1.72 20.41 -15.63
N ILE A 191 -1.09 20.38 -16.82
CA ILE A 191 -0.54 19.15 -17.40
C ILE A 191 0.53 18.56 -16.47
N VAL A 192 1.50 19.35 -16.03
CA VAL A 192 2.55 18.90 -15.10
C VAL A 192 1.95 18.39 -13.79
N ALA A 193 0.95 19.07 -13.24
CA ALA A 193 0.27 18.63 -12.03
C ALA A 193 -0.51 17.31 -12.21
N ALA A 194 -1.11 17.09 -13.38
CA ALA A 194 -1.77 15.85 -13.73
C ALA A 194 -0.77 14.69 -13.86
N VAL A 195 0.34 14.93 -14.57
CA VAL A 195 1.40 13.91 -14.75
C VAL A 195 2.03 13.50 -13.42
N ARG A 196 2.21 14.42 -12.47
CA ARG A 196 2.72 14.10 -11.11
C ARG A 196 1.82 13.13 -10.33
N ARG A 197 0.56 13.00 -10.72
CA ARG A 197 -0.43 12.12 -10.06
C ARG A 197 -0.56 10.77 -10.74
N LEU A 198 0.14 10.55 -11.87
CA LEU A 198 0.11 9.26 -12.54
C LEU A 198 0.88 8.20 -11.75
N ASP A 199 0.34 6.99 -11.78
CA ASP A 199 0.97 5.84 -11.17
C ASP A 199 2.29 5.51 -11.85
N GLY A 200 3.31 5.22 -11.06
CA GLY A 200 4.65 4.93 -11.54
C GLY A 200 5.52 6.17 -11.75
N VAL A 201 4.96 7.37 -11.72
CA VAL A 201 5.75 8.61 -11.82
C VAL A 201 6.45 8.90 -10.50
N VAL A 202 7.78 8.88 -10.52
CA VAL A 202 8.65 9.18 -9.38
C VAL A 202 8.90 10.68 -9.26
N ALA A 203 9.14 11.35 -10.38
CA ALA A 203 9.34 12.80 -10.45
C ALA A 203 8.97 13.35 -11.81
N VAL A 204 8.71 14.66 -11.88
CA VAL A 204 8.47 15.38 -13.15
C VAL A 204 9.46 16.52 -13.26
N HIS A 205 10.29 16.49 -14.30
CA HIS A 205 11.15 17.58 -14.71
C HIS A 205 10.40 18.43 -15.74
N ASP A 206 9.95 19.59 -15.29
CA ASP A 206 9.27 20.58 -16.11
C ASP A 206 10.32 21.41 -16.87
N GLN A 207 10.30 21.29 -18.20
CA GLN A 207 11.11 22.05 -19.16
C GLN A 207 10.22 22.78 -20.18
N LEU A 208 9.00 23.12 -19.78
CA LEU A 208 8.10 23.89 -20.62
C LEU A 208 8.60 25.34 -20.76
N SER A 209 8.47 25.88 -21.96
CA SER A 209 8.72 27.29 -22.22
C SER A 209 7.42 27.99 -22.58
N TYR A 210 7.30 29.24 -22.20
CA TYR A 210 6.07 29.99 -22.40
C TYR A 210 6.38 31.21 -23.27
N PRO A 211 5.50 31.56 -24.24
CA PRO A 211 5.68 32.78 -25.02
C PRO A 211 5.67 33.99 -24.06
N GLU A 212 6.69 34.83 -24.19
CA GLU A 212 6.70 36.16 -23.58
C GLU A 212 5.68 37.05 -24.33
N TYR A 213 4.73 37.60 -23.60
CA TYR A 213 3.80 38.59 -24.08
C TYR A 213 4.34 39.99 -23.84
#